data_8e62630d7d7e2b5fb0261bab5fb27bb4
#
_entry.id   8e62630d7d7e2b5fb0261bab5fb27bb4
#
_cell.length_a   1.000
_cell.length_b   1.000
_cell.length_c   1.000
_cell.angle_alpha   90.00
_cell.angle_beta   90.00
_cell.angle_gamma   90.00
#
_symmetry.space_group_name_H-M   'P 1'
#
loop_
_entity.id
_entity.type
_entity.pdbx_description
1 polymer ?
#
loop_
_entity_poly.entity_id
_entity_poly.type
_entity_poly.pdbx_seq_one_letter_code
_entity_poly.pdbx_strand_id
1 'polypeptide(L)'
;MGSHLDTVPNAGAFDGILGVVLAAGLVESLDGLKLPFGIEVLGFSEEEGVRFGVPFIGSRALVGRVDEELLGRKDGQGVSVRKAIQDFGLNSDEISKAALRDDVLAYIEFHIEQGPVLESLGQPLGVVEAIVGQNRLEFSFSGQANHAGTTPMNLRRDALAAAAEWIAAVENLAQRTADLVATVGFVEARPGATNVIAGEVRATLDIRHASDHTRTEALDELIRQAESIAARRGVIAKWRTLLVQHAVAMDPFLTEQIERAVQKASCQPHHMASGAGHDAMILAEKIPAAMIFLRTPGGISHDPSESVHLDDVAKALECGHHLLTRLAASQEFLGRTCRA
;
A
#
# COMPACT_ATOMS: atom_id res chain seq x y z
N MET A 1 17.61 -7.51 -0.77
CA MET A 1 16.53 -7.67 0.23
C MET A 1 16.49 -6.42 1.08
N GLY A 2 15.36 -6.02 1.63
CA GLY A 2 15.27 -4.82 2.48
C GLY A 2 13.84 -4.34 2.63
N SER A 3 13.69 -3.12 3.13
CA SER A 3 12.46 -2.35 3.28
C SER A 3 12.82 -0.90 3.62
N HIS A 4 11.89 -0.09 4.10
CA HIS A 4 12.15 1.31 4.44
C HIS A 4 12.65 1.50 5.89
N LEU A 5 13.25 2.67 6.13
CA LEU A 5 13.81 3.10 7.42
C LEU A 5 13.02 4.24 8.06
N ASP A 6 12.21 4.95 7.26
CA ASP A 6 11.31 6.00 7.74
C ASP A 6 9.98 5.41 8.20
N THR A 7 9.20 6.21 8.91
CA THR A 7 7.86 5.86 9.37
C THR A 7 7.02 7.12 9.56
N VAL A 8 5.70 6.97 9.65
CA VAL A 8 4.79 8.09 9.94
C VAL A 8 5.01 8.62 11.37
N PRO A 9 4.69 9.90 11.63
CA PRO A 9 4.78 10.44 12.98
C PRO A 9 3.94 9.66 13.99
N ASN A 10 4.52 9.40 15.16
CA ASN A 10 3.87 8.68 16.25
C ASN A 10 3.45 7.24 15.88
N ALA A 11 4.26 6.57 15.07
CA ALA A 11 4.11 5.16 14.70
C ALA A 11 4.82 4.22 15.68
N GLY A 12 4.75 2.92 15.37
CA GLY A 12 5.51 1.86 16.07
C GLY A 12 6.96 1.77 15.61
N ALA A 13 7.62 0.68 16.00
CA ALA A 13 9.04 0.46 15.78
C ALA A 13 9.34 -0.65 14.76
N PHE A 14 8.34 -1.20 14.09
CA PHE A 14 8.48 -2.39 13.26
C PHE A 14 8.16 -2.17 11.79
N ASP A 15 7.33 -1.17 11.50
CA ASP A 15 6.94 -0.78 10.16
C ASP A 15 8.17 -0.40 9.32
N GLY A 16 8.42 -1.13 8.24
CA GLY A 16 9.60 -1.04 7.38
C GLY A 16 10.89 -1.55 8.02
N ILE A 17 11.30 -0.98 9.13
CA ILE A 17 12.57 -1.26 9.81
C ILE A 17 12.77 -2.75 10.11
N LEU A 18 11.71 -3.48 10.48
CA LEU A 18 11.80 -4.91 10.73
C LEU A 18 12.30 -5.67 9.51
N GLY A 19 11.84 -5.30 8.30
CA GLY A 19 12.28 -5.91 7.04
C GLY A 19 13.78 -5.72 6.78
N VAL A 20 14.31 -4.54 7.10
CA VAL A 20 15.75 -4.26 6.99
C VAL A 20 16.57 -5.07 8.00
N VAL A 21 16.09 -5.12 9.26
CA VAL A 21 16.75 -5.89 10.33
C VAL A 21 16.71 -7.39 10.04
N LEU A 22 15.59 -7.91 9.55
CA LEU A 22 15.46 -9.31 9.11
C LEU A 22 16.42 -9.63 7.97
N ALA A 23 16.53 -8.76 6.98
CA ALA A 23 17.47 -8.95 5.87
C ALA A 23 18.93 -9.01 6.38
N ALA A 24 19.32 -8.13 7.30
CA ALA A 24 20.65 -8.14 7.94
C ALA A 24 20.86 -9.42 8.76
N GLY A 25 19.88 -9.81 9.59
CA GLY A 25 19.93 -11.03 10.40
C GLY A 25 20.01 -12.30 9.55
N LEU A 26 19.36 -12.34 8.39
CA LEU A 26 19.49 -13.44 7.44
C LEU A 26 20.91 -13.56 6.91
N VAL A 27 21.53 -12.45 6.52
CA VAL A 27 22.93 -12.45 6.06
C VAL A 27 23.85 -12.96 7.18
N GLU A 28 23.67 -12.51 8.41
CA GLU A 28 24.43 -12.97 9.57
C GLU A 28 24.23 -14.46 9.83
N SER A 29 22.98 -14.96 9.72
CA SER A 29 22.63 -16.37 9.97
C SER A 29 23.22 -17.35 8.93
N LEU A 30 23.71 -16.87 7.79
CA LEU A 30 24.38 -17.71 6.81
C LEU A 30 25.74 -18.26 7.32
N ASP A 31 26.33 -17.65 8.35
CA ASP A 31 27.53 -18.13 9.04
C ASP A 31 28.66 -18.62 8.09
N GLY A 32 28.95 -17.83 7.07
CA GLY A 32 29.95 -18.15 6.06
C GLY A 32 29.49 -19.12 4.95
N LEU A 33 28.24 -19.54 4.91
CA LEU A 33 27.67 -20.28 3.79
C LEU A 33 27.81 -19.45 2.49
N LYS A 34 28.48 -20.03 1.49
CA LYS A 34 28.64 -19.36 0.19
C LYS A 34 27.44 -19.65 -0.70
N LEU A 35 26.74 -18.60 -1.08
CA LEU A 35 25.68 -18.67 -2.10
C LEU A 35 26.29 -18.35 -3.48
N PRO A 36 25.67 -18.83 -4.58
CA PRO A 36 26.10 -18.52 -5.95
C PRO A 36 25.72 -17.10 -6.41
N PHE A 37 25.16 -16.28 -5.52
CA PHE A 37 24.80 -14.88 -5.75
C PHE A 37 25.15 -14.03 -4.52
N GLY A 38 25.32 -12.72 -4.70
CA GLY A 38 25.47 -11.76 -3.62
C GLY A 38 24.11 -11.35 -3.03
N ILE A 39 24.12 -10.92 -1.78
CA ILE A 39 22.96 -10.31 -1.12
C ILE A 39 23.31 -8.87 -0.78
N GLU A 40 22.44 -7.94 -1.18
CA GLU A 40 22.47 -6.55 -0.75
C GLU A 40 21.32 -6.32 0.22
N VAL A 41 21.63 -5.68 1.35
CA VAL A 41 20.61 -5.22 2.32
C VAL A 41 20.32 -3.76 2.03
N LEU A 42 19.08 -3.45 1.73
CA LEU A 42 18.61 -2.11 1.36
C LEU A 42 17.76 -1.53 2.47
N GLY A 43 18.03 -0.28 2.82
CA GLY A 43 17.19 0.53 3.69
C GLY A 43 16.73 1.76 2.91
N PHE A 44 15.46 1.79 2.49
CA PHE A 44 14.92 2.90 1.73
C PHE A 44 14.54 4.07 2.63
N SER A 45 14.57 5.28 2.09
CA SER A 45 14.11 6.50 2.72
C SER A 45 12.88 7.03 2.02
N GLU A 46 11.99 7.69 2.78
CA GLU A 46 10.79 8.37 2.27
C GLU A 46 9.84 7.42 1.52
N GLU A 47 9.66 6.19 2.04
CA GLU A 47 8.63 5.28 1.56
C GLU A 47 7.25 5.87 1.83
N GLU A 48 7.03 6.37 3.04
CA GLU A 48 5.77 6.91 3.57
C GLU A 48 5.38 8.26 2.95
N GLY A 49 6.34 8.96 2.35
CA GLY A 49 6.10 10.27 1.75
C GLY A 49 5.74 11.38 2.71
N VAL A 50 6.01 11.21 4.00
CA VAL A 50 5.59 12.15 5.06
C VAL A 50 6.25 13.51 4.91
N ARG A 51 7.56 13.55 4.64
CA ARG A 51 8.31 14.80 4.64
C ARG A 51 8.07 15.65 3.40
N PHE A 52 8.05 15.03 2.21
CA PHE A 52 7.98 15.74 0.92
C PHE A 52 6.63 15.57 0.21
N GLY A 53 5.68 14.83 0.79
CA GLY A 53 4.38 14.55 0.19
C GLY A 53 4.45 13.65 -1.05
N VAL A 54 5.56 12.92 -1.22
CA VAL A 54 5.78 11.96 -2.32
C VAL A 54 6.39 10.70 -1.74
N PRO A 55 5.70 9.55 -1.84
CA PRO A 55 6.21 8.28 -1.32
C PRO A 55 7.27 7.66 -2.23
N PHE A 56 8.00 6.69 -1.67
CA PHE A 56 8.93 5.80 -2.39
C PHE A 56 10.15 6.51 -2.99
N ILE A 57 10.65 7.60 -2.41
CA ILE A 57 11.76 8.35 -3.02
C ILE A 57 13.01 7.47 -3.16
N GLY A 58 13.34 6.65 -2.13
CA GLY A 58 14.48 5.75 -2.14
C GLY A 58 14.40 4.70 -3.23
N SER A 59 13.30 3.94 -3.30
CA SER A 59 13.12 2.91 -4.32
C SER A 59 12.96 3.48 -5.73
N ARG A 60 12.34 4.67 -5.88
CA ARG A 60 12.31 5.40 -7.16
C ARG A 60 13.71 5.74 -7.67
N ALA A 61 14.64 6.06 -6.79
CA ALA A 61 16.03 6.29 -7.18
C ALA A 61 16.68 5.03 -7.77
N LEU A 62 16.42 3.87 -7.16
CA LEU A 62 16.93 2.59 -7.65
C LEU A 62 16.39 2.23 -9.06
N VAL A 63 15.13 2.54 -9.35
CA VAL A 63 14.56 2.28 -10.68
C VAL A 63 14.77 3.43 -11.67
N GLY A 64 15.53 4.47 -11.29
CA GLY A 64 15.87 5.60 -12.15
C GLY A 64 14.72 6.59 -12.38
N ARG A 65 13.77 6.69 -11.43
CA ARG A 65 12.56 7.53 -11.52
C ARG A 65 12.61 8.76 -10.62
N VAL A 66 13.76 9.36 -10.46
CA VAL A 66 13.95 10.63 -9.76
C VAL A 66 14.33 11.70 -10.78
N ASP A 67 13.43 12.64 -10.99
CA ASP A 67 13.58 13.77 -11.89
C ASP A 67 13.82 15.09 -11.14
N GLU A 68 14.01 16.16 -11.88
CA GLU A 68 14.22 17.51 -11.33
C GLU A 68 12.99 18.04 -10.57
N GLU A 69 11.77 17.62 -10.94
CA GLU A 69 10.56 18.00 -10.22
C GLU A 69 10.58 17.39 -8.82
N LEU A 70 10.88 16.09 -8.72
CA LEU A 70 10.97 15.37 -7.44
C LEU A 70 12.12 15.94 -6.58
N LEU A 71 13.30 16.17 -7.16
CA LEU A 71 14.43 16.78 -6.44
C LEU A 71 14.13 18.20 -5.95
N GLY A 72 13.26 18.92 -6.64
CA GLY A 72 12.79 20.26 -6.26
C GLY A 72 11.67 20.30 -5.22
N ARG A 73 11.02 19.16 -4.91
CA ARG A 73 9.96 19.08 -3.89
C ARG A 73 10.49 19.53 -2.53
N LYS A 74 9.68 20.35 -1.84
CA LYS A 74 10.05 20.94 -0.55
C LYS A 74 9.20 20.40 0.57
N ASP A 75 9.82 20.22 1.71
CA ASP A 75 9.13 19.92 2.97
C ASP A 75 8.46 21.17 3.58
N GLY A 76 7.78 20.98 4.72
CA GLY A 76 7.11 22.07 5.44
C GLY A 76 8.02 23.21 5.94
N GLN A 77 9.34 23.00 5.93
CA GLN A 77 10.36 23.99 6.30
C GLN A 77 11.01 24.64 5.07
N GLY A 78 10.60 24.27 3.87
CA GLY A 78 11.15 24.79 2.60
C GLY A 78 12.44 24.12 2.14
N VAL A 79 12.87 23.03 2.79
CA VAL A 79 14.06 22.24 2.40
C VAL A 79 13.67 21.33 1.24
N SER A 80 14.41 21.39 0.13
CA SER A 80 14.15 20.50 -1.02
C SER A 80 14.75 19.11 -0.80
N VAL A 81 14.24 18.09 -1.53
CA VAL A 81 14.82 16.73 -1.57
C VAL A 81 16.31 16.81 -1.91
N ARG A 82 16.69 17.59 -2.94
CA ARG A 82 18.07 17.84 -3.33
C ARG A 82 18.92 18.34 -2.14
N LYS A 83 18.40 19.34 -1.42
CA LYS A 83 19.10 19.92 -0.28
C LYS A 83 19.23 18.92 0.87
N ALA A 84 18.18 18.14 1.14
CA ALA A 84 18.20 17.10 2.18
C ALA A 84 19.27 16.03 1.89
N ILE A 85 19.40 15.58 0.63
CA ILE A 85 20.44 14.64 0.20
C ILE A 85 21.84 15.23 0.46
N GLN A 86 22.03 16.51 0.12
CA GLN A 86 23.31 17.22 0.33
C GLN A 86 23.61 17.39 1.81
N ASP A 87 22.61 17.73 2.64
CA ASP A 87 22.76 17.90 4.08
C ASP A 87 23.10 16.59 4.79
N PHE A 88 22.64 15.47 4.22
CA PHE A 88 23.05 14.13 4.69
C PHE A 88 24.49 13.77 4.30
N GLY A 89 25.15 14.59 3.47
CA GLY A 89 26.54 14.39 3.05
C GLY A 89 26.70 13.66 1.72
N LEU A 90 25.62 13.49 0.96
CA LEU A 90 25.62 12.84 -0.36
C LEU A 90 25.55 13.87 -1.49
N ASN A 91 25.91 13.43 -2.71
CA ASN A 91 25.83 14.25 -3.90
C ASN A 91 24.57 13.94 -4.69
N SER A 92 23.59 14.84 -4.67
CA SER A 92 22.32 14.70 -5.41
C SER A 92 22.48 14.62 -6.92
N ASP A 93 23.57 15.16 -7.48
CA ASP A 93 23.83 15.10 -8.94
C ASP A 93 24.31 13.71 -9.38
N GLU A 94 24.67 12.86 -8.42
CA GLU A 94 25.05 11.47 -8.65
C GLU A 94 23.93 10.45 -8.39
N ILE A 95 22.70 10.91 -8.20
CA ILE A 95 21.56 10.04 -7.88
C ILE A 95 21.33 8.92 -8.92
N SER A 96 21.67 9.19 -10.18
CA SER A 96 21.61 8.21 -11.26
C SER A 96 22.54 7.01 -11.05
N LYS A 97 23.60 7.15 -10.22
CA LYS A 97 24.50 6.04 -9.86
C LYS A 97 23.86 5.06 -8.88
N ALA A 98 22.76 5.44 -8.23
CA ALA A 98 21.99 4.55 -7.38
C ALA A 98 21.12 3.56 -8.17
N ALA A 99 20.99 3.73 -9.50
CA ALA A 99 20.17 2.85 -10.32
C ALA A 99 20.61 1.38 -10.20
N LEU A 100 19.62 0.48 -10.22
CA LEU A 100 19.84 -0.97 -10.19
C LEU A 100 20.84 -1.38 -11.28
N ARG A 101 21.77 -2.27 -10.92
CA ARG A 101 22.66 -2.91 -11.86
C ARG A 101 21.93 -4.00 -12.64
N ASP A 102 22.40 -4.30 -13.83
CA ASP A 102 21.81 -5.31 -14.73
C ASP A 102 21.95 -6.75 -14.19
N ASP A 103 22.83 -6.98 -13.20
CA ASP A 103 23.08 -8.29 -12.58
C ASP A 103 22.19 -8.58 -11.36
N VAL A 104 21.26 -7.69 -11.01
CA VAL A 104 20.31 -7.91 -9.91
C VAL A 104 19.24 -8.91 -10.36
N LEU A 105 19.13 -10.03 -9.64
CA LEU A 105 18.24 -11.14 -9.99
C LEU A 105 16.80 -10.94 -9.49
N ALA A 106 16.65 -10.39 -8.29
CA ALA A 106 15.33 -10.21 -7.64
C ALA A 106 15.41 -9.27 -6.44
N TYR A 107 14.24 -8.80 -6.00
CA TYR A 107 14.04 -8.12 -4.73
C TYR A 107 13.06 -8.91 -3.85
N ILE A 108 13.40 -9.07 -2.57
CA ILE A 108 12.55 -9.74 -1.57
C ILE A 108 12.42 -8.82 -0.37
N GLU A 109 11.18 -8.57 0.04
CA GLU A 109 10.83 -7.72 1.16
C GLU A 109 10.11 -8.52 2.25
N PHE A 110 10.61 -8.43 3.48
CA PHE A 110 9.87 -8.82 4.67
C PHE A 110 9.21 -7.58 5.25
N HIS A 111 7.94 -7.71 5.64
CA HIS A 111 7.21 -6.61 6.22
C HIS A 111 6.18 -7.11 7.22
N ILE A 112 5.75 -6.28 8.15
CA ILE A 112 4.56 -6.58 8.94
C ILE A 112 3.30 -6.50 8.05
N GLU A 113 2.25 -7.28 8.37
CA GLU A 113 1.00 -7.27 7.60
C GLU A 113 0.29 -5.91 7.63
N GLN A 114 0.47 -5.17 8.72
CA GLN A 114 -0.29 -3.93 9.02
C GLN A 114 -1.80 -4.16 9.08
N GLY A 115 -2.22 -5.40 9.29
CA GLY A 115 -3.62 -5.83 9.26
C GLY A 115 -3.89 -7.02 10.20
N PRO A 116 -5.16 -7.41 10.36
CA PRO A 116 -5.57 -8.41 11.35
C PRO A 116 -5.71 -9.83 10.79
N VAL A 117 -5.44 -10.07 9.48
CA VAL A 117 -5.80 -11.33 8.83
C VAL A 117 -4.98 -12.49 9.37
N LEU A 118 -3.65 -12.37 9.41
CA LEU A 118 -2.77 -13.42 9.91
C LEU A 118 -3.04 -13.74 11.38
N GLU A 119 -3.35 -12.74 12.19
CA GLU A 119 -3.74 -12.97 13.59
C GLU A 119 -5.07 -13.74 13.67
N SER A 120 -6.08 -13.35 12.90
CA SER A 120 -7.38 -14.02 12.87
C SER A 120 -7.27 -15.50 12.44
N LEU A 121 -6.27 -15.82 11.63
CA LEU A 121 -5.98 -17.18 11.15
C LEU A 121 -5.00 -17.93 12.05
N GLY A 122 -4.38 -17.26 13.04
CA GLY A 122 -3.33 -17.84 13.87
C GLY A 122 -2.06 -18.20 13.08
N GLN A 123 -1.80 -17.50 11.95
CA GLN A 123 -0.66 -17.75 11.08
C GLN A 123 0.46 -16.74 11.35
N PRO A 124 1.73 -17.20 11.52
CA PRO A 124 2.86 -16.30 11.75
C PRO A 124 3.31 -15.54 10.50
N LEU A 125 3.14 -16.15 9.32
CA LEU A 125 3.63 -15.65 8.05
C LEU A 125 2.56 -15.69 6.96
N GLY A 126 2.60 -14.71 6.05
CA GLY A 126 1.78 -14.63 4.84
C GLY A 126 2.64 -14.55 3.57
N VAL A 127 2.13 -15.13 2.50
CA VAL A 127 2.72 -15.07 1.15
C VAL A 127 2.00 -13.99 0.37
N VAL A 128 2.68 -12.91 0.03
CA VAL A 128 2.05 -11.79 -0.68
C VAL A 128 2.02 -12.09 -2.18
N GLU A 129 0.82 -12.08 -2.77
CA GLU A 129 0.62 -12.33 -4.21
C GLU A 129 0.58 -11.03 -5.02
N ALA A 130 0.11 -9.94 -4.39
CA ALA A 130 0.02 -8.65 -5.04
C ALA A 130 -0.02 -7.52 -4.01
N ILE A 131 0.40 -6.33 -4.43
CA ILE A 131 0.09 -5.07 -3.77
C ILE A 131 -1.13 -4.48 -4.48
N VAL A 132 -2.18 -4.15 -3.73
CA VAL A 132 -3.45 -3.70 -4.31
C VAL A 132 -3.31 -2.40 -5.08
N GLY A 133 -4.06 -2.28 -6.16
CA GLY A 133 -4.31 -0.99 -6.79
C GLY A 133 -5.36 -0.20 -6.01
N GLN A 134 -5.31 1.12 -6.12
CA GLN A 134 -6.25 2.00 -5.43
C GLN A 134 -6.72 3.16 -6.32
N ASN A 135 -7.98 3.56 -6.09
CA ASN A 135 -8.48 4.85 -6.56
C ASN A 135 -8.96 5.66 -5.36
N ARG A 136 -8.62 6.95 -5.35
CA ARG A 136 -9.22 7.92 -4.43
C ARG A 136 -9.99 8.94 -5.22
N LEU A 137 -11.21 9.20 -4.78
CA LEU A 137 -12.11 10.16 -5.41
C LEU A 137 -12.75 11.06 -4.36
N GLU A 138 -13.11 12.24 -4.79
CA GLU A 138 -14.01 13.12 -4.05
C GLU A 138 -15.33 13.21 -4.81
N PHE A 139 -16.43 12.92 -4.12
CA PHE A 139 -17.80 13.06 -4.62
C PHE A 139 -18.43 14.31 -4.01
N SER A 140 -19.26 14.98 -4.78
CA SER A 140 -20.11 16.07 -4.33
C SER A 140 -21.56 15.84 -4.76
N PHE A 141 -22.46 16.03 -3.79
CA PHE A 141 -23.91 15.99 -4.03
C PHE A 141 -24.44 17.39 -3.80
N SER A 142 -25.11 17.98 -4.81
CA SER A 142 -25.68 19.33 -4.76
C SER A 142 -27.19 19.27 -4.88
N GLY A 143 -27.89 19.70 -3.88
CA GLY A 143 -29.34 19.79 -3.76
C GLY A 143 -29.80 21.21 -3.49
N GLN A 144 -30.73 21.39 -2.56
CA GLN A 144 -31.26 22.71 -2.20
C GLN A 144 -31.45 22.81 -0.69
N ALA A 145 -30.69 23.72 -0.06
CA ALA A 145 -30.90 24.05 1.32
C ALA A 145 -32.28 24.70 1.52
N ASN A 146 -33.00 24.26 2.55
CA ASN A 146 -34.31 24.82 2.87
C ASN A 146 -34.67 24.52 4.35
N HIS A 147 -35.76 25.11 4.84
CA HIS A 147 -36.21 24.91 6.20
C HIS A 147 -36.70 23.47 6.45
N ALA A 148 -36.13 22.79 7.43
CA ALA A 148 -36.39 21.37 7.69
C ALA A 148 -37.84 21.06 8.12
N GLY A 149 -38.51 21.98 8.84
CA GLY A 149 -39.86 21.79 9.32
C GLY A 149 -40.97 22.17 8.35
N THR A 150 -40.71 23.09 7.40
CA THR A 150 -41.75 23.61 6.48
C THR A 150 -41.67 23.02 5.07
N THR A 151 -40.59 22.34 4.72
CA THR A 151 -40.46 21.71 3.40
C THR A 151 -40.95 20.28 3.44
N PRO A 152 -42.06 19.94 2.73
CA PRO A 152 -42.59 18.57 2.67
C PRO A 152 -41.56 17.59 2.08
N MET A 153 -41.59 16.33 2.53
CA MET A 153 -40.62 15.31 2.13
C MET A 153 -40.50 15.12 0.62
N ASN A 154 -41.61 15.13 -0.10
CA ASN A 154 -41.65 14.94 -1.55
C ASN A 154 -41.17 16.14 -2.38
N LEU A 155 -40.93 17.29 -1.75
CA LEU A 155 -40.41 18.50 -2.40
C LEU A 155 -38.93 18.78 -2.08
N ARG A 156 -38.29 17.90 -1.26
CA ARG A 156 -36.89 18.05 -0.85
C ARG A 156 -35.93 17.64 -1.94
N ARG A 157 -34.84 18.42 -2.04
CA ARG A 157 -33.63 18.05 -2.78
C ARG A 157 -32.48 17.95 -1.77
N ASP A 158 -32.55 16.92 -0.95
CA ASP A 158 -31.68 16.73 0.21
C ASP A 158 -30.38 16.05 -0.23
N ALA A 159 -29.28 16.82 -0.25
CA ALA A 159 -27.96 16.32 -0.62
C ALA A 159 -27.42 15.30 0.38
N LEU A 160 -27.72 15.46 1.69
CA LEU A 160 -27.26 14.54 2.72
C LEU A 160 -27.94 13.19 2.65
N ALA A 161 -29.25 13.19 2.40
CA ALA A 161 -29.99 11.95 2.19
C ALA A 161 -29.53 11.19 0.93
N ALA A 162 -29.13 11.92 -0.13
CA ALA A 162 -28.52 11.30 -1.32
C ALA A 162 -27.15 10.71 -1.03
N ALA A 163 -26.28 11.43 -0.36
CA ALA A 163 -24.95 10.96 0.03
C ALA A 163 -25.03 9.75 0.97
N ALA A 164 -25.92 9.77 1.96
CA ALA A 164 -26.10 8.65 2.90
C ALA A 164 -26.51 7.34 2.18
N GLU A 165 -27.42 7.43 1.21
CA GLU A 165 -27.84 6.28 0.39
C GLU A 165 -26.67 5.75 -0.44
N TRP A 166 -25.85 6.65 -1.00
CA TRP A 166 -24.68 6.26 -1.77
C TRP A 166 -23.59 5.65 -0.87
N ILE A 167 -23.35 6.18 0.34
CA ILE A 167 -22.40 5.61 1.32
C ILE A 167 -22.78 4.18 1.68
N ALA A 168 -24.07 3.93 1.94
CA ALA A 168 -24.56 2.58 2.17
C ALA A 168 -24.38 1.65 0.94
N ALA A 169 -24.49 2.19 -0.26
CA ALA A 169 -24.25 1.45 -1.49
C ALA A 169 -22.76 1.08 -1.66
N VAL A 170 -21.83 1.96 -1.26
CA VAL A 170 -20.37 1.67 -1.22
C VAL A 170 -20.08 0.45 -0.34
N GLU A 171 -20.56 0.45 0.90
CA GLU A 171 -20.38 -0.66 1.83
C GLU A 171 -20.99 -1.96 1.30
N ASN A 172 -22.24 -1.91 0.83
CA ASN A 172 -22.93 -3.06 0.27
C ASN A 172 -22.20 -3.66 -0.95
N LEU A 173 -21.60 -2.84 -1.82
CA LEU A 173 -20.84 -3.33 -2.95
C LEU A 173 -19.56 -4.02 -2.49
N ALA A 174 -18.83 -3.43 -1.55
CA ALA A 174 -17.62 -4.02 -0.99
C ALA A 174 -17.90 -5.38 -0.33
N GLN A 175 -18.95 -5.48 0.48
CA GLN A 175 -19.31 -6.73 1.16
C GLN A 175 -19.67 -7.89 0.21
N ARG A 176 -20.21 -7.62 -0.97
CA ARG A 176 -20.58 -8.65 -1.96
C ARG A 176 -19.54 -8.92 -3.03
N THR A 177 -18.47 -8.15 -3.08
CA THR A 177 -17.35 -8.33 -4.02
C THR A 177 -16.16 -8.87 -3.25
N ALA A 178 -15.72 -10.08 -3.60
CA ALA A 178 -14.59 -10.72 -2.91
C ALA A 178 -13.36 -9.81 -2.91
N ASP A 179 -12.70 -9.69 -1.78
CA ASP A 179 -11.44 -8.96 -1.55
C ASP A 179 -11.48 -7.46 -1.90
N LEU A 180 -12.66 -6.91 -2.19
CA LEU A 180 -12.81 -5.47 -2.42
C LEU A 180 -12.89 -4.73 -1.09
N VAL A 181 -12.01 -3.74 -0.93
CA VAL A 181 -12.06 -2.79 0.18
C VAL A 181 -12.50 -1.43 -0.35
N ALA A 182 -13.57 -0.86 0.21
CA ALA A 182 -14.04 0.47 -0.14
C ALA A 182 -14.47 1.25 1.10
N THR A 183 -13.96 2.47 1.24
CA THR A 183 -14.15 3.30 2.44
C THR A 183 -14.54 4.72 2.06
N VAL A 184 -15.59 5.24 2.70
CA VAL A 184 -15.92 6.66 2.72
C VAL A 184 -15.35 7.25 4.01
N GLY A 185 -14.13 7.79 3.94
CA GLY A 185 -13.39 8.25 5.12
C GLY A 185 -13.69 9.69 5.56
N PHE A 186 -14.37 10.48 4.71
CA PHE A 186 -14.72 11.88 5.02
C PHE A 186 -16.10 12.22 4.45
N VAL A 187 -16.90 12.93 5.25
CA VAL A 187 -18.19 13.50 4.83
C VAL A 187 -18.33 14.89 5.45
N GLU A 188 -18.65 15.87 4.62
CA GLU A 188 -18.99 17.23 5.07
C GLU A 188 -20.33 17.65 4.49
N ALA A 189 -21.27 18.05 5.33
CA ALA A 189 -22.58 18.54 4.92
C ALA A 189 -22.72 20.04 5.19
N ARG A 190 -23.25 20.79 4.22
CA ARG A 190 -23.47 22.24 4.33
C ARG A 190 -24.93 22.61 4.14
N PRO A 191 -25.46 23.54 4.99
CA PRO A 191 -24.75 24.37 5.97
C PRO A 191 -24.46 23.70 7.32
N GLY A 192 -24.88 22.47 7.56
CA GLY A 192 -24.59 21.74 8.80
C GLY A 192 -25.43 22.18 10.01
N ALA A 193 -26.62 22.75 9.78
CA ALA A 193 -27.52 23.19 10.80
C ALA A 193 -28.70 22.18 11.00
N THR A 194 -29.09 21.97 12.23
CA THR A 194 -30.11 20.95 12.62
C THR A 194 -31.50 21.20 12.04
N ASN A 195 -31.83 22.44 11.72
CA ASN A 195 -33.12 22.84 11.18
C ASN A 195 -33.08 23.22 9.69
N VAL A 196 -32.04 22.87 8.99
CA VAL A 196 -31.84 23.15 7.55
C VAL A 196 -31.56 21.85 6.79
N ILE A 197 -32.27 21.64 5.68
CA ILE A 197 -31.97 20.57 4.72
C ILE A 197 -30.60 20.86 4.09
N ALA A 198 -29.72 19.86 4.04
CA ALA A 198 -28.39 20.04 3.45
C ALA A 198 -28.47 20.32 1.94
N GLY A 199 -27.88 21.44 1.53
CA GLY A 199 -27.81 21.83 0.13
C GLY A 199 -26.61 21.27 -0.60
N GLU A 200 -25.55 20.94 0.12
CA GLU A 200 -24.29 20.38 -0.42
C GLU A 200 -23.71 19.35 0.52
N VAL A 201 -23.15 18.26 -0.07
CA VAL A 201 -22.34 17.28 0.65
C VAL A 201 -21.10 16.97 -0.16
N ARG A 202 -19.94 16.90 0.51
CA ARG A 202 -18.69 16.36 -0.01
C ARG A 202 -18.37 15.06 0.72
N ALA A 203 -17.95 14.04 -0.02
CA ALA A 203 -17.52 12.75 0.53
C ALA A 203 -16.31 12.22 -0.23
N THR A 204 -15.42 11.50 0.43
CA THR A 204 -14.29 10.85 -0.23
C THR A 204 -14.53 9.36 -0.35
N LEU A 205 -14.03 8.75 -1.43
CA LEU A 205 -13.99 7.31 -1.62
C LEU A 205 -12.53 6.87 -1.77
N ASP A 206 -12.11 5.88 -0.99
CA ASP A 206 -10.90 5.09 -1.21
C ASP A 206 -11.35 3.66 -1.55
N ILE A 207 -10.98 3.15 -2.73
CA ILE A 207 -11.37 1.82 -3.21
C ILE A 207 -10.13 1.06 -3.66
N ARG A 208 -9.96 -0.18 -3.16
CA ARG A 208 -8.75 -1.00 -3.35
C ARG A 208 -9.10 -2.43 -3.73
N HIS A 209 -8.29 -3.01 -4.63
CA HIS A 209 -8.37 -4.42 -5.00
C HIS A 209 -7.08 -4.88 -5.69
N ALA A 210 -6.72 -6.17 -5.58
CA ALA A 210 -5.56 -6.75 -6.24
C ALA A 210 -5.72 -6.86 -7.77
N SER A 211 -6.96 -6.86 -8.29
CA SER A 211 -7.27 -6.81 -9.72
C SER A 211 -7.74 -5.41 -10.10
N ASP A 212 -7.01 -4.76 -11.01
CA ASP A 212 -7.40 -3.46 -11.58
C ASP A 212 -8.74 -3.53 -12.31
N HIS A 213 -9.04 -4.66 -12.96
CA HIS A 213 -10.32 -4.87 -13.64
C HIS A 213 -11.48 -4.84 -12.66
N THR A 214 -11.43 -5.67 -11.60
CA THR A 214 -12.48 -5.71 -10.57
C THR A 214 -12.64 -4.36 -9.87
N ARG A 215 -11.52 -3.68 -9.56
CA ARG A 215 -11.56 -2.35 -8.94
C ARG A 215 -12.25 -1.32 -9.85
N THR A 216 -11.93 -1.33 -11.15
CA THR A 216 -12.51 -0.39 -12.11
C THR A 216 -14.00 -0.64 -12.31
N GLU A 217 -14.41 -1.91 -12.47
CA GLU A 217 -15.83 -2.26 -12.58
C GLU A 217 -16.64 -1.84 -11.34
N ALA A 218 -16.07 -2.06 -10.15
CA ALA A 218 -16.70 -1.65 -8.90
C ALA A 218 -16.80 -0.12 -8.80
N LEU A 219 -15.77 0.61 -9.20
CA LEU A 219 -15.81 2.08 -9.24
C LEU A 219 -16.87 2.60 -10.21
N ASP A 220 -16.94 2.04 -11.41
CA ASP A 220 -17.94 2.42 -12.42
C ASP A 220 -19.37 2.15 -11.91
N GLU A 221 -19.57 1.05 -11.18
CA GLU A 221 -20.86 0.75 -10.55
C GLU A 221 -21.21 1.80 -9.49
N LEU A 222 -20.28 2.19 -8.64
CA LEU A 222 -20.50 3.23 -7.62
C LEU A 222 -20.81 4.60 -8.22
N ILE A 223 -20.18 4.93 -9.35
CA ILE A 223 -20.48 6.15 -10.12
C ILE A 223 -21.91 6.09 -10.66
N ARG A 224 -22.30 5.00 -11.34
CA ARG A 224 -23.68 4.82 -11.83
C ARG A 224 -24.71 4.90 -10.71
N GLN A 225 -24.41 4.34 -9.54
CA GLN A 225 -25.29 4.42 -8.38
C GLN A 225 -25.41 5.86 -7.87
N ALA A 226 -24.31 6.61 -7.79
CA ALA A 226 -24.37 8.03 -7.42
C ALA A 226 -25.26 8.85 -8.36
N GLU A 227 -25.12 8.64 -9.66
CA GLU A 227 -25.94 9.29 -10.69
C GLU A 227 -27.44 8.90 -10.57
N SER A 228 -27.73 7.62 -10.39
CA SER A 228 -29.09 7.11 -10.24
C SER A 228 -29.76 7.65 -8.99
N ILE A 229 -29.08 7.64 -7.85
CA ILE A 229 -29.55 8.20 -6.57
C ILE A 229 -29.82 9.70 -6.74
N ALA A 230 -28.88 10.42 -7.33
CA ALA A 230 -28.98 11.85 -7.55
C ALA A 230 -30.22 12.20 -8.42
N ALA A 231 -30.39 11.49 -9.53
CA ALA A 231 -31.55 11.67 -10.41
C ALA A 231 -32.89 11.45 -9.69
N ARG A 232 -33.03 10.34 -8.94
CA ARG A 232 -34.27 10.04 -8.19
C ARG A 232 -34.58 11.07 -7.11
N ARG A 233 -33.55 11.67 -6.50
CA ARG A 233 -33.71 12.65 -5.40
C ARG A 233 -33.71 14.11 -5.88
N GLY A 234 -33.58 14.33 -7.19
CA GLY A 234 -33.53 15.69 -7.79
C GLY A 234 -32.30 16.48 -7.35
N VAL A 235 -31.18 15.80 -7.04
CA VAL A 235 -29.88 16.41 -6.74
C VAL A 235 -28.91 16.15 -7.87
N ILE A 236 -27.75 16.80 -7.84
CA ILE A 236 -26.67 16.64 -8.84
C ILE A 236 -25.49 15.94 -8.15
N ALA A 237 -25.01 14.82 -8.69
CA ALA A 237 -23.77 14.19 -8.28
C ALA A 237 -22.63 14.57 -9.25
N LYS A 238 -21.47 14.88 -8.70
CA LYS A 238 -20.21 15.08 -9.43
C LYS A 238 -19.09 14.40 -8.67
N TRP A 239 -18.02 14.04 -9.38
CA TRP A 239 -16.83 13.47 -8.75
C TRP A 239 -15.58 13.96 -9.45
N ARG A 240 -14.45 13.88 -8.74
CA ARG A 240 -13.11 14.07 -9.30
C ARG A 240 -12.17 13.02 -8.75
N THR A 241 -11.33 12.50 -9.60
CA THR A 241 -10.27 11.56 -9.21
C THR A 241 -9.13 12.33 -8.55
N LEU A 242 -8.69 11.84 -7.39
CA LEU A 242 -7.56 12.36 -6.63
C LEU A 242 -6.31 11.53 -6.85
N LEU A 243 -6.47 10.19 -6.98
CA LEU A 243 -5.38 9.25 -7.15
C LEU A 243 -5.86 8.04 -7.96
N VAL A 244 -4.99 7.56 -8.84
CA VAL A 244 -5.07 6.25 -9.48
C VAL A 244 -3.72 5.57 -9.32
N GLN A 245 -3.72 4.38 -8.74
CA GLN A 245 -2.54 3.54 -8.59
C GLN A 245 -2.91 2.13 -9.03
N HIS A 246 -2.11 1.54 -9.92
CA HIS A 246 -2.33 0.20 -10.42
C HIS A 246 -1.90 -0.85 -9.39
N ALA A 247 -2.54 -2.00 -9.42
CA ALA A 247 -2.11 -3.17 -8.67
C ALA A 247 -0.79 -3.70 -9.25
N VAL A 248 0.06 -4.24 -8.37
CA VAL A 248 1.34 -4.83 -8.75
C VAL A 248 1.36 -6.28 -8.28
N ALA A 249 1.34 -7.22 -9.23
CA ALA A 249 1.49 -8.63 -8.92
C ALA A 249 2.95 -8.95 -8.55
N MET A 250 3.14 -9.79 -7.55
CA MET A 250 4.44 -10.33 -7.22
C MET A 250 4.88 -11.37 -8.26
N ASP A 251 6.20 -11.60 -8.36
CA ASP A 251 6.73 -12.58 -9.31
C ASP A 251 6.26 -13.99 -8.96
N PRO A 252 5.55 -14.71 -9.86
CA PRO A 252 4.94 -16.00 -9.54
C PRO A 252 5.94 -17.07 -9.12
N PHE A 253 7.14 -17.07 -9.71
CA PHE A 253 8.19 -18.03 -9.34
C PHE A 253 8.68 -17.75 -7.90
N LEU A 254 8.98 -16.48 -7.58
CA LEU A 254 9.42 -16.12 -6.23
C LEU A 254 8.34 -16.40 -5.19
N THR A 255 7.08 -16.10 -5.51
CA THR A 255 5.93 -16.41 -4.65
C THR A 255 5.83 -17.90 -4.37
N GLU A 256 6.00 -18.77 -5.38
CA GLU A 256 6.05 -20.22 -5.20
C GLU A 256 7.25 -20.66 -4.33
N GLN A 257 8.44 -20.05 -4.52
CA GLN A 257 9.59 -20.38 -3.68
C GLN A 257 9.37 -19.96 -2.22
N ILE A 258 8.72 -18.81 -1.98
CA ILE A 258 8.33 -18.34 -0.64
C ILE A 258 7.32 -19.30 -0.02
N GLU A 259 6.27 -19.71 -0.74
CA GLU A 259 5.29 -20.68 -0.24
C GLU A 259 5.98 -21.95 0.26
N ARG A 260 6.87 -22.52 -0.54
CA ARG A 260 7.63 -23.73 -0.18
C ARG A 260 8.58 -23.49 1.01
N ALA A 261 9.14 -22.29 1.16
CA ALA A 261 9.97 -21.92 2.29
C ALA A 261 9.15 -21.81 3.59
N VAL A 262 7.96 -21.21 3.51
CA VAL A 262 6.98 -21.14 4.62
C VAL A 262 6.58 -22.53 5.09
N GLN A 263 6.27 -23.45 4.17
CA GLN A 263 5.97 -24.86 4.49
C GLN A 263 7.15 -25.53 5.17
N LYS A 264 8.38 -25.28 4.70
CA LYS A 264 9.60 -25.86 5.28
C LYS A 264 9.89 -25.34 6.69
N ALA A 265 9.50 -24.10 6.99
CA ALA A 265 9.53 -23.52 8.33
C ALA A 265 8.39 -24.03 9.24
N SER A 266 7.69 -25.08 8.81
CA SER A 266 6.56 -25.70 9.54
C SER A 266 5.39 -24.74 9.77
N CYS A 267 5.21 -23.77 8.84
CA CYS A 267 4.06 -22.87 8.81
C CYS A 267 3.11 -23.26 7.67
N GLN A 268 1.81 -23.00 7.84
CA GLN A 268 0.85 -23.15 6.77
C GLN A 268 0.89 -21.89 5.89
N PRO A 269 1.14 -22.01 4.57
CA PRO A 269 1.10 -20.84 3.70
C PRO A 269 -0.31 -20.25 3.62
N HIS A 270 -0.40 -18.93 3.75
CA HIS A 270 -1.61 -18.18 3.48
C HIS A 270 -1.28 -17.11 2.43
N HIS A 271 -1.94 -17.22 1.28
CA HIS A 271 -1.80 -16.27 0.20
C HIS A 271 -2.71 -15.07 0.44
N MET A 272 -2.17 -13.87 0.26
CA MET A 272 -2.90 -12.64 0.52
C MET A 272 -2.37 -11.48 -0.33
N ALA A 273 -3.17 -10.43 -0.46
CA ALA A 273 -2.73 -9.19 -1.05
C ALA A 273 -2.30 -8.20 0.05
N SER A 274 -1.31 -7.35 -0.25
CA SER A 274 -1.04 -6.18 0.58
C SER A 274 -2.06 -5.09 0.33
N GLY A 275 -2.72 -4.62 1.38
CA GLY A 275 -3.59 -3.45 1.35
C GLY A 275 -2.84 -2.12 1.35
N ALA A 276 -1.55 -2.12 1.69
CA ALA A 276 -0.65 -0.95 1.73
C ALA A 276 0.30 -0.95 0.53
N GLY A 277 0.91 0.22 0.23
CA GLY A 277 2.02 0.32 -0.72
C GLY A 277 3.32 -0.16 -0.05
N HIS A 278 4.31 -0.57 -0.85
CA HIS A 278 5.65 -0.97 -0.38
C HIS A 278 6.68 -0.67 -1.45
N ASP A 279 7.96 -0.60 -1.08
CA ASP A 279 9.05 -0.41 -2.03
C ASP A 279 9.10 -1.53 -3.09
N ALA A 280 8.66 -2.73 -2.75
CA ALA A 280 8.54 -3.86 -3.68
C ALA A 280 7.70 -3.53 -4.92
N MET A 281 6.66 -2.68 -4.81
CA MET A 281 5.86 -2.31 -5.98
C MET A 281 6.63 -1.44 -6.98
N ILE A 282 7.55 -0.63 -6.49
CA ILE A 282 8.41 0.21 -7.33
C ILE A 282 9.51 -0.64 -7.97
N LEU A 283 10.13 -1.55 -7.19
CA LEU A 283 11.18 -2.43 -7.69
C LEU A 283 10.65 -3.44 -8.73
N ALA A 284 9.39 -3.88 -8.57
CA ALA A 284 8.72 -4.79 -9.50
C ALA A 284 8.60 -4.25 -10.94
N GLU A 285 8.77 -2.95 -11.13
CA GLU A 285 8.81 -2.34 -12.46
C GLU A 285 10.06 -2.73 -13.28
N LYS A 286 11.14 -3.10 -12.59
CA LYS A 286 12.45 -3.38 -13.21
C LYS A 286 12.93 -4.81 -13.00
N ILE A 287 12.67 -5.38 -11.84
CA ILE A 287 13.16 -6.71 -11.45
C ILE A 287 12.03 -7.54 -10.85
N PRO A 288 12.13 -8.89 -10.87
CA PRO A 288 11.23 -9.75 -10.13
C PRO A 288 11.22 -9.36 -8.64
N ALA A 289 10.03 -9.13 -8.08
CA ALA A 289 9.87 -8.78 -6.66
C ALA A 289 8.88 -9.72 -5.98
N ALA A 290 9.10 -9.98 -4.69
CA ALA A 290 8.19 -10.76 -3.85
C ALA A 290 8.24 -10.27 -2.41
N MET A 291 7.19 -10.56 -1.64
CA MET A 291 7.06 -10.13 -0.25
C MET A 291 6.57 -11.27 0.65
N ILE A 292 7.00 -11.20 1.90
CA ILE A 292 6.58 -12.08 2.98
C ILE A 292 6.06 -11.20 4.11
N PHE A 293 4.83 -11.43 4.54
CA PHE A 293 4.27 -10.75 5.70
C PHE A 293 4.51 -11.52 7.00
N LEU A 294 4.73 -10.74 8.07
CA LEU A 294 4.68 -11.20 9.45
C LEU A 294 3.37 -10.73 10.09
N ARG A 295 2.80 -11.57 10.94
CA ARG A 295 1.61 -11.23 11.71
C ARG A 295 1.81 -9.96 12.52
N THR A 296 0.79 -9.10 12.49
CA THR A 296 0.72 -7.88 13.28
C THR A 296 -0.31 -8.08 14.39
N PRO A 297 0.10 -8.20 15.66
CA PRO A 297 -0.82 -8.38 16.79
C PRO A 297 -1.85 -7.25 16.86
N GLY A 298 -3.13 -7.61 16.96
CA GLY A 298 -4.26 -6.67 16.93
C GLY A 298 -4.49 -6.00 15.58
N GLY A 299 -3.70 -6.31 14.54
CA GLY A 299 -3.74 -5.60 13.26
C GLY A 299 -3.31 -4.14 13.37
N ILE A 300 -2.58 -3.78 14.43
CA ILE A 300 -2.22 -2.39 14.75
C ILE A 300 -0.96 -1.99 13.99
N SER A 301 -1.07 -0.96 13.15
CA SER A 301 0.06 -0.28 12.52
C SER A 301 -0.17 1.23 12.53
N HIS A 302 0.88 2.03 12.32
CA HIS A 302 0.89 3.49 12.41
C HIS A 302 0.47 4.00 13.81
N ASP A 303 0.80 3.24 14.85
CA ASP A 303 0.48 3.53 16.25
C ASP A 303 1.64 3.07 17.16
N PRO A 304 1.97 3.79 18.23
CA PRO A 304 3.06 3.40 19.15
C PRO A 304 2.89 2.02 19.80
N SER A 305 1.68 1.47 19.82
CA SER A 305 1.38 0.13 20.36
C SER A 305 1.63 -1.01 19.36
N GLU A 306 2.06 -0.69 18.13
CA GLU A 306 2.47 -1.69 17.13
C GLU A 306 3.52 -2.64 17.72
N SER A 307 3.36 -3.92 17.43
CA SER A 307 4.23 -4.96 17.99
C SER A 307 4.36 -6.16 17.05
N VAL A 308 5.32 -7.02 17.34
CA VAL A 308 5.49 -8.32 16.68
C VAL A 308 5.75 -9.41 17.72
N HIS A 309 5.40 -10.64 17.41
CA HIS A 309 5.78 -11.78 18.24
C HIS A 309 7.21 -12.23 17.88
N LEU A 310 8.07 -12.43 18.88
CA LEU A 310 9.44 -12.92 18.65
C LEU A 310 9.47 -14.29 17.96
N ASP A 311 8.48 -15.13 18.23
CA ASP A 311 8.35 -16.44 17.59
C ASP A 311 8.07 -16.28 16.09
N ASP A 312 7.29 -15.28 15.68
CA ASP A 312 7.02 -14.99 14.26
C ASP A 312 8.28 -14.44 13.57
N VAL A 313 9.06 -13.61 14.25
CA VAL A 313 10.37 -13.14 13.77
C VAL A 313 11.34 -14.32 13.57
N ALA A 314 11.38 -15.26 14.51
CA ALA A 314 12.17 -16.48 14.36
C ALA A 314 11.70 -17.32 13.16
N LYS A 315 10.38 -17.43 12.95
CA LYS A 315 9.81 -18.11 11.77
C LYS A 315 10.13 -17.40 10.46
N ALA A 316 10.16 -16.07 10.45
CA ALA A 316 10.56 -15.30 9.27
C ALA A 316 12.04 -15.54 8.92
N LEU A 317 12.94 -15.59 9.91
CA LEU A 317 14.34 -15.93 9.70
C LEU A 317 14.51 -17.36 9.18
N GLU A 318 13.81 -18.33 9.78
CA GLU A 318 13.81 -19.73 9.31
C GLU A 318 13.32 -19.84 7.86
N CYS A 319 12.21 -19.18 7.54
CA CYS A 319 11.66 -19.10 6.18
C CYS A 319 12.66 -18.48 5.22
N GLY A 320 13.24 -17.31 5.57
CA GLY A 320 14.22 -16.62 4.75
C GLY A 320 15.46 -17.48 4.45
N HIS A 321 15.97 -18.20 5.45
CA HIS A 321 17.09 -19.13 5.27
C HIS A 321 16.74 -20.25 4.29
N HIS A 322 15.55 -20.85 4.43
CA HIS A 322 15.07 -21.87 3.48
C HIS A 322 14.90 -21.30 2.07
N LEU A 323 14.34 -20.08 1.95
CA LEU A 323 14.19 -19.41 0.67
C LEU A 323 15.54 -19.19 -0.03
N LEU A 324 16.52 -18.61 0.66
CA LEU A 324 17.87 -18.38 0.11
C LEU A 324 18.55 -19.67 -0.34
N THR A 325 18.46 -20.73 0.46
CA THR A 325 19.00 -22.04 0.12
C THR A 325 18.33 -22.64 -1.13
N ARG A 326 17.01 -22.47 -1.27
CA ARG A 326 16.26 -22.95 -2.44
C ARG A 326 16.62 -22.16 -3.69
N LEU A 327 16.71 -20.83 -3.59
CA LEU A 327 17.12 -19.97 -4.70
C LEU A 327 18.55 -20.31 -5.16
N ALA A 328 19.44 -20.59 -4.23
CA ALA A 328 20.82 -21.00 -4.54
C ALA A 328 20.91 -22.32 -5.30
N ALA A 329 19.95 -23.23 -5.11
CA ALA A 329 19.88 -24.51 -5.82
C ALA A 329 19.09 -24.44 -7.14
N SER A 330 18.47 -23.31 -7.46
CA SER A 330 17.60 -23.15 -8.63
C SER A 330 18.35 -22.64 -9.85
N GLN A 331 18.50 -23.46 -10.87
CA GLN A 331 19.06 -23.05 -12.17
C GLN A 331 18.19 -21.99 -12.87
N GLU A 332 16.87 -22.07 -12.71
CA GLU A 332 15.94 -21.07 -13.23
C GLU A 332 16.19 -19.70 -12.61
N PHE A 333 16.38 -19.63 -11.28
CA PHE A 333 16.68 -18.39 -10.60
C PHE A 333 18.03 -17.80 -11.02
N LEU A 334 19.07 -18.64 -11.04
CA LEU A 334 20.43 -18.22 -11.39
C LEU A 334 20.57 -17.80 -12.87
N GLY A 335 19.66 -18.25 -13.73
CA GLY A 335 19.62 -17.87 -15.14
C GLY A 335 18.83 -16.58 -15.43
N ARG A 336 18.26 -15.95 -14.41
CA ARG A 336 17.50 -14.68 -14.58
C ARG A 336 18.44 -13.50 -14.82
N THR A 337 17.98 -12.55 -15.60
CA THR A 337 18.63 -11.26 -15.81
C THR A 337 17.62 -10.15 -15.57
N CYS A 338 18.08 -8.95 -15.30
CA CYS A 338 17.24 -7.77 -15.19
C CYS A 338 16.37 -7.64 -16.46
N ARG A 339 15.08 -7.36 -16.30
CA ARG A 339 14.20 -7.06 -17.44
C ARG A 339 14.61 -5.70 -18.01
N ALA A 340 14.98 -5.69 -19.30
CA ALA A 340 15.39 -4.49 -20.01
C ALA A 340 14.27 -3.46 -20.16
#